data_5483b7eb531ba38a1ec83eabf5b43877
#
_entry.id   5483b7eb531ba38a1ec83eabf5b43877
#
_cell.length_a   1.000
_cell.length_b   1.000
_cell.length_c   1.000
_cell.angle_alpha   90.00
_cell.angle_beta   90.00
_cell.angle_gamma   90.00
#
_symmetry.space_group_name_H-M   'P 1'
#
loop_
_entity.id
_entity.type
_entity.pdbx_description
1 polymer ?
#
loop_
_entity_poly.entity_id
_entity_poly.type
_entity_poly.pdbx_seq_one_letter_code
_entity_poly.pdbx_strand_id
1 'polypeptide(L)'
;MKKIIITFSLFVFLVFNSLPVYADGHSLGGGISSSAPFGINAQVCKLNEGKTMEDYHSLNDKFYKWTKKNDVEVTVINQIPFYSHGDFNNPDNYDFVEFLVGPHERVGRTWDTWLKSKDAQKLKQEWEDVATCYVKAASGNFLYANEEALNKIDLRYVEWNWCNIREGRKAEDLMKEHSRIANDMEKNPNGIIGWLTFLPQLGGASYPTFAHLVIYPDVESVLKNKKIEAEGGWKDRRDYETEFAQCNGPLLMQEEILYRPQ
;
A
#
# COMPACT_ATOMS: atom_id res chain seq x y z
N MET A 1 31.17 31.23 65.25
CA MET A 1 31.48 30.58 63.99
C MET A 1 30.46 29.40 63.77
N LYS A 2 29.42 29.62 62.97
CA LYS A 2 28.38 28.58 62.71
C LYS A 2 28.78 27.91 61.44
N LYS A 3 28.99 26.56 61.48
CA LYS A 3 29.24 25.71 60.34
C LYS A 3 27.90 25.35 59.67
N ILE A 4 27.73 25.75 58.40
CA ILE A 4 26.62 25.39 57.57
C ILE A 4 27.02 24.09 56.90
N ILE A 5 26.29 23.01 57.18
CA ILE A 5 26.40 21.73 56.47
C ILE A 5 25.41 21.75 55.30
N ILE A 6 25.95 21.81 54.07
CA ILE A 6 25.14 21.70 52.84
C ILE A 6 25.04 20.23 52.50
N THR A 7 23.85 19.67 52.67
CA THR A 7 23.53 18.30 52.25
C THR A 7 23.19 18.33 50.78
N PHE A 8 24.08 17.77 49.95
CA PHE A 8 23.82 17.55 48.53
C PHE A 8 22.89 16.35 48.36
N SER A 9 21.64 16.60 48.00
CA SER A 9 20.66 15.58 47.70
C SER A 9 20.87 15.17 46.23
N LEU A 10 21.39 13.95 46.03
CA LEU A 10 21.60 13.35 44.70
C LEU A 10 20.25 12.87 44.16
N PHE A 11 19.61 13.67 43.31
CA PHE A 11 18.44 13.24 42.57
C PHE A 11 18.90 12.35 41.42
N VAL A 12 18.77 11.04 41.59
CA VAL A 12 18.93 10.05 40.51
C VAL A 12 17.68 10.12 39.63
N PHE A 13 17.79 10.77 38.47
CA PHE A 13 16.80 10.69 37.41
C PHE A 13 16.89 9.31 36.79
N LEU A 14 16.01 8.42 37.19
CA LEU A 14 15.70 7.20 36.43
C LEU A 14 14.97 7.61 35.15
N VAL A 15 15.72 7.79 34.08
CA VAL A 15 15.15 7.86 32.73
C VAL A 15 14.62 6.48 32.39
N PHE A 16 13.34 6.26 32.59
CA PHE A 16 12.64 5.14 31.99
C PHE A 16 12.64 5.37 30.47
N ASN A 17 13.60 4.77 29.79
CA ASN A 17 13.47 4.52 28.37
C ASN A 17 12.31 3.53 28.20
N SER A 18 11.09 4.05 28.06
CA SER A 18 9.98 3.29 27.51
C SER A 18 10.31 3.03 26.03
N LEU A 19 10.96 1.88 25.78
CA LEU A 19 10.93 1.32 24.44
C LEU A 19 9.45 1.23 24.04
N PRO A 20 9.09 1.68 22.84
CA PRO A 20 7.74 1.45 22.36
C PRO A 20 7.54 -0.07 22.36
N VAL A 21 6.69 -0.54 23.26
CA VAL A 21 6.13 -1.89 23.16
C VAL A 21 5.30 -1.83 21.89
N TYR A 22 5.87 -2.32 20.79
CA TYR A 22 5.06 -2.71 19.66
C TYR A 22 4.14 -3.80 20.20
N ALA A 23 2.90 -3.43 20.47
CA ALA A 23 1.85 -4.41 20.70
C ALA A 23 1.95 -5.39 19.54
N ASP A 24 1.93 -6.69 19.85
CA ASP A 24 1.78 -7.78 18.89
C ASP A 24 0.40 -7.63 18.20
N GLY A 25 0.26 -6.56 17.42
CA GLY A 25 -0.83 -6.33 16.49
C GLY A 25 -0.54 -7.26 15.30
N HIS A 26 -1.54 -8.00 14.89
CA HIS A 26 -1.51 -8.87 13.74
C HIS A 26 -0.78 -8.22 12.56
N SER A 27 0.28 -8.86 12.07
CA SER A 27 1.07 -8.36 10.97
C SER A 27 0.54 -8.92 9.65
N LEU A 28 0.31 -8.06 8.67
CA LEU A 28 -0.07 -8.44 7.30
C LEU A 28 1.12 -8.92 6.45
N GLY A 29 2.18 -9.39 7.10
CA GLY A 29 3.47 -9.71 6.47
C GLY A 29 4.33 -8.46 6.27
N GLY A 30 5.67 -8.64 6.21
CA GLY A 30 6.61 -7.53 6.05
C GLY A 30 6.56 -6.46 7.15
N GLY A 31 5.92 -6.75 8.29
CA GLY A 31 5.74 -5.80 9.39
C GLY A 31 4.68 -4.72 9.12
N ILE A 32 3.80 -4.92 8.14
CA ILE A 32 2.67 -4.03 7.89
C ILE A 32 1.62 -4.27 8.98
N SER A 33 1.18 -3.19 9.62
CA SER A 33 0.06 -3.21 10.56
C SER A 33 -1.20 -2.65 9.91
N SER A 34 -2.36 -3.25 10.19
CA SER A 34 -3.64 -2.69 9.77
C SER A 34 -4.03 -1.41 10.52
N SER A 35 -3.37 -1.15 11.65
CA SER A 35 -3.65 0.01 12.52
C SER A 35 -2.68 1.18 12.36
N ALA A 36 -1.70 1.09 11.46
CA ALA A 36 -0.71 2.14 11.25
C ALA A 36 -0.43 2.37 9.77
N PRO A 37 -0.14 3.62 9.34
CA PRO A 37 0.30 3.89 7.98
C PRO A 37 1.59 3.16 7.63
N PHE A 38 1.71 2.72 6.39
CA PHE A 38 2.89 2.03 5.86
C PHE A 38 3.37 2.64 4.55
N GLY A 39 4.64 2.44 4.24
CA GLY A 39 5.27 2.93 3.03
C GLY A 39 5.01 2.01 1.84
N ILE A 40 4.79 2.62 0.69
CA ILE A 40 4.59 1.95 -0.60
C ILE A 40 5.56 2.56 -1.61
N ASN A 41 6.39 1.73 -2.22
CA ASN A 41 7.03 2.06 -3.48
C ASN A 41 6.28 1.35 -4.61
N ALA A 42 5.71 2.13 -5.51
CA ALA A 42 5.03 1.65 -6.69
C ALA A 42 5.97 1.79 -7.90
N GLN A 43 6.24 0.70 -8.57
CA GLN A 43 6.94 0.64 -9.84
C GLN A 43 5.90 0.42 -10.94
N VAL A 44 5.57 1.47 -11.67
CA VAL A 44 4.64 1.42 -12.81
C VAL A 44 5.46 1.06 -14.04
N CYS A 45 5.24 -0.14 -14.58
CA CYS A 45 6.15 -0.78 -15.52
C CYS A 45 5.49 -1.09 -16.87
N LYS A 46 6.29 -0.97 -17.92
CA LYS A 46 5.99 -1.46 -19.24
C LYS A 46 7.07 -2.42 -19.69
N LEU A 47 6.67 -3.58 -20.19
CA LEU A 47 7.60 -4.57 -20.74
C LEU A 47 8.26 -4.02 -22.01
N ASN A 48 9.55 -4.27 -22.14
CA ASN A 48 10.29 -3.94 -23.34
C ASN A 48 9.89 -4.86 -24.51
N GLU A 49 10.13 -4.44 -25.72
CA GLU A 49 9.76 -5.20 -26.92
C GLU A 49 10.29 -6.64 -26.88
N GLY A 50 9.40 -7.61 -27.08
CA GLY A 50 9.71 -9.04 -27.07
C GLY A 50 9.93 -9.65 -25.67
N LYS A 51 9.69 -8.89 -24.60
CA LYS A 51 9.75 -9.39 -23.22
C LYS A 51 8.38 -9.75 -22.67
N THR A 52 8.37 -10.65 -21.70
CA THR A 52 7.17 -11.22 -21.09
C THR A 52 7.19 -11.05 -19.57
N MET A 53 6.05 -11.26 -18.92
CA MET A 53 5.97 -11.33 -17.46
C MET A 53 6.80 -12.50 -16.90
N GLU A 54 6.97 -13.60 -17.66
CA GLU A 54 7.83 -14.70 -17.23
C GLU A 54 9.30 -14.29 -17.17
N ASP A 55 9.78 -13.50 -18.15
CA ASP A 55 11.12 -12.90 -18.12
C ASP A 55 11.30 -12.03 -16.87
N TYR A 56 10.29 -11.21 -16.54
CA TYR A 56 10.31 -10.35 -15.36
C TYR A 56 10.34 -11.17 -14.06
N HIS A 57 9.45 -12.15 -13.92
CA HIS A 57 9.36 -13.01 -12.73
C HIS A 57 10.62 -13.84 -12.52
N SER A 58 11.36 -14.20 -13.59
CA SER A 58 12.64 -14.92 -13.47
C SER A 58 13.71 -14.11 -12.71
N LEU A 59 13.60 -12.78 -12.71
CA LEU A 59 14.50 -11.89 -11.98
C LEU A 59 14.09 -11.75 -10.49
N ASN A 60 12.82 -11.96 -10.16
CA ASN A 60 12.33 -11.87 -8.80
C ASN A 60 13.01 -12.89 -7.87
N ASP A 61 13.32 -14.10 -8.37
CA ASP A 61 14.10 -15.09 -7.60
C ASP A 61 15.49 -14.57 -7.20
N LYS A 62 16.12 -13.79 -8.05
CA LYS A 62 17.42 -13.16 -7.75
C LYS A 62 17.26 -12.07 -6.72
N PHE A 63 16.17 -11.29 -6.83
CA PHE A 63 15.82 -10.27 -5.85
C PHE A 63 15.53 -10.87 -4.47
N TYR A 64 14.74 -11.94 -4.37
CA TYR A 64 14.45 -12.61 -3.10
C TYR A 64 15.69 -13.22 -2.45
N LYS A 65 16.65 -13.72 -3.24
CA LYS A 65 17.96 -14.13 -2.72
C LYS A 65 18.75 -12.94 -2.19
N TRP A 66 18.71 -11.82 -2.90
CA TRP A 66 19.35 -10.58 -2.49
C TRP A 66 18.71 -10.02 -1.20
N THR A 67 17.38 -10.00 -1.08
CA THR A 67 16.68 -9.53 0.13
C THR A 67 17.09 -10.35 1.36
N LYS A 68 17.09 -11.68 1.25
CA LYS A 68 17.52 -12.58 2.33
C LYS A 68 18.99 -12.35 2.75
N LYS A 69 19.88 -12.16 1.76
CA LYS A 69 21.31 -11.92 2.01
C LYS A 69 21.58 -10.60 2.74
N ASN A 70 20.73 -9.60 2.52
CA ASN A 70 20.92 -8.23 3.00
C ASN A 70 19.94 -7.84 4.13
N ASP A 71 19.22 -8.79 4.69
CA ASP A 71 18.25 -8.59 5.77
C ASP A 71 17.19 -7.51 5.41
N VAL A 72 16.66 -7.63 4.19
CA VAL A 72 15.65 -6.72 3.66
C VAL A 72 14.28 -7.35 3.80
N GLU A 73 13.41 -6.71 4.56
CA GLU A 73 12.09 -7.18 4.90
C GLU A 73 11.00 -6.28 4.28
N VAL A 74 10.69 -6.50 3.01
CA VAL A 74 9.57 -5.85 2.30
C VAL A 74 8.69 -6.91 1.65
N THR A 75 7.40 -6.69 1.65
CA THR A 75 6.45 -7.51 0.87
C THR A 75 6.48 -7.03 -0.57
N VAL A 76 6.51 -7.98 -1.51
CA VAL A 76 6.45 -7.71 -2.95
C VAL A 76 5.09 -8.12 -3.48
N ILE A 77 4.44 -7.19 -4.14
CA ILE A 77 3.09 -7.35 -4.67
C ILE A 77 3.12 -6.97 -6.16
N ASN A 78 2.49 -7.76 -7.00
CA ASN A 78 2.30 -7.43 -8.41
C ASN A 78 0.82 -7.20 -8.71
N GLN A 79 0.51 -6.21 -9.53
CA GLN A 79 -0.83 -5.95 -10.00
C GLN A 79 -0.85 -5.84 -11.53
N ILE A 80 -1.75 -6.58 -12.15
CA ILE A 80 -1.96 -6.59 -13.60
C ILE A 80 -3.39 -6.10 -13.89
N PRO A 81 -3.61 -5.19 -14.88
CA PRO A 81 -4.94 -4.74 -15.26
C PRO A 81 -5.87 -5.90 -15.61
N PHE A 82 -7.06 -5.94 -14.98
CA PHE A 82 -8.09 -6.95 -15.23
C PHE A 82 -9.33 -6.32 -15.91
N TYR A 83 -10.02 -5.40 -15.22
CA TYR A 83 -10.97 -4.47 -15.85
C TYR A 83 -10.38 -3.08 -15.79
N SER A 84 -9.95 -2.55 -16.91
CA SER A 84 -9.31 -1.24 -16.99
C SER A 84 -9.93 -0.37 -18.07
N HIS A 85 -9.78 0.95 -17.91
CA HIS A 85 -10.18 1.93 -18.91
C HIS A 85 -9.22 1.99 -20.09
N GLY A 86 -8.52 0.91 -20.43
CA GLY A 86 -7.46 0.89 -21.41
C GLY A 86 -7.82 1.61 -22.70
N ASP A 87 -7.29 2.78 -22.91
CA ASP A 87 -7.15 3.35 -24.23
C ASP A 87 -5.93 2.69 -24.87
N PHE A 88 -6.17 1.82 -25.86
CA PHE A 88 -5.12 1.16 -26.60
C PHE A 88 -4.16 2.15 -27.29
N ASN A 89 -4.55 3.39 -27.39
CA ASN A 89 -3.75 4.47 -27.96
C ASN A 89 -3.07 5.35 -26.89
N ASN A 90 -3.25 5.05 -25.59
CA ASN A 90 -2.64 5.84 -24.55
C ASN A 90 -1.15 5.45 -24.42
N PRO A 91 -0.20 6.39 -24.68
CA PRO A 91 1.22 6.11 -24.54
C PRO A 91 1.66 5.84 -23.08
N ASP A 92 0.83 6.21 -22.11
CA ASP A 92 1.08 5.98 -20.67
C ASP A 92 0.57 4.60 -20.19
N ASN A 93 0.15 3.72 -21.11
CA ASN A 93 -0.24 2.35 -20.75
C ASN A 93 0.94 1.63 -20.12
N TYR A 94 0.69 1.09 -18.94
CA TYR A 94 1.58 0.17 -18.24
C TYR A 94 1.04 -1.27 -18.39
N ASP A 95 1.94 -2.24 -18.34
CA ASP A 95 1.57 -3.65 -18.39
C ASP A 95 1.29 -4.19 -16.98
N PHE A 96 2.01 -3.66 -15.97
CA PHE A 96 1.85 -4.06 -14.58
C PHE A 96 2.34 -2.97 -13.61
N VAL A 97 1.98 -3.11 -12.34
CA VAL A 97 2.53 -2.33 -11.24
C VAL A 97 3.11 -3.29 -10.20
N GLU A 98 4.37 -3.12 -9.84
CA GLU A 98 4.98 -3.81 -8.71
C GLU A 98 5.04 -2.88 -7.50
N PHE A 99 4.66 -3.40 -6.35
CA PHE A 99 4.75 -2.68 -5.09
C PHE A 99 5.74 -3.34 -4.15
N LEU A 100 6.60 -2.52 -3.56
CA LEU A 100 7.40 -2.88 -2.40
C LEU A 100 6.78 -2.18 -1.20
N VAL A 101 6.25 -2.96 -0.25
CA VAL A 101 5.50 -2.42 0.87
C VAL A 101 6.06 -2.87 2.22
N GLY A 102 5.98 -1.99 3.20
CA GLY A 102 6.46 -2.21 4.57
C GLY A 102 6.40 -0.94 5.40
N PRO A 103 6.82 -0.96 6.67
CA PRO A 103 7.02 0.27 7.44
C PRO A 103 7.90 1.28 6.69
N HIS A 104 7.56 2.58 6.73
CA HIS A 104 8.24 3.62 5.93
C HIS A 104 9.77 3.57 6.07
N GLU A 105 10.27 3.46 7.31
CA GLU A 105 11.70 3.42 7.58
C GLU A 105 12.36 2.17 7.03
N ARG A 106 11.62 1.06 6.97
CA ARG A 106 12.10 -0.21 6.42
C ARG A 106 12.22 -0.12 4.90
N VAL A 107 11.21 0.44 4.23
CA VAL A 107 11.24 0.72 2.79
C VAL A 107 12.40 1.66 2.47
N GLY A 108 12.62 2.71 3.26
CA GLY A 108 13.76 3.63 3.11
C GLY A 108 15.11 2.92 3.24
N ARG A 109 15.29 2.09 4.29
CA ARG A 109 16.53 1.30 4.47
C ARG A 109 16.77 0.31 3.32
N THR A 110 15.70 -0.26 2.77
CA THR A 110 15.79 -1.13 1.58
C THR A 110 16.44 -0.39 0.41
N TRP A 111 15.98 0.83 0.13
CA TRP A 111 16.58 1.68 -0.90
C TRP A 111 18.04 2.00 -0.62
N ASP A 112 18.38 2.39 0.60
CA ASP A 112 19.76 2.68 0.98
C ASP A 112 20.69 1.47 0.78
N THR A 113 20.20 0.27 1.11
CA THR A 113 20.93 -0.99 0.92
C THR A 113 21.07 -1.33 -0.57
N TRP A 114 19.97 -1.17 -1.33
CA TRP A 114 19.94 -1.40 -2.76
C TRP A 114 20.93 -0.52 -3.51
N LEU A 115 20.92 0.77 -3.25
CA LEU A 115 21.78 1.74 -3.93
C LEU A 115 23.28 1.54 -3.65
N LYS A 116 23.63 0.97 -2.50
CA LYS A 116 25.02 0.69 -2.08
C LYS A 116 25.51 -0.70 -2.53
N SER A 117 24.60 -1.60 -2.92
CA SER A 117 24.93 -2.99 -3.26
C SER A 117 25.34 -3.14 -4.72
N LYS A 118 26.54 -3.65 -4.98
CA LYS A 118 27.00 -3.96 -6.34
C LYS A 118 26.14 -5.05 -7.01
N ASP A 119 25.73 -6.07 -6.24
CA ASP A 119 24.87 -7.14 -6.76
C ASP A 119 23.50 -6.58 -7.17
N ALA A 120 22.95 -5.66 -6.38
CA ALA A 120 21.68 -4.99 -6.68
C ALA A 120 21.77 -4.12 -7.94
N GLN A 121 22.87 -3.36 -8.11
CA GLN A 121 23.04 -2.53 -9.29
C GLN A 121 23.16 -3.38 -10.58
N LYS A 122 23.76 -4.57 -10.48
CA LYS A 122 23.81 -5.51 -11.59
C LYS A 122 22.43 -6.08 -11.91
N LEU A 123 21.66 -6.46 -10.88
CA LEU A 123 20.29 -6.94 -11.03
C LEU A 123 19.37 -5.85 -11.60
N LYS A 124 19.55 -4.58 -11.21
CA LYS A 124 18.83 -3.45 -11.76
C LYS A 124 19.02 -3.34 -13.29
N GLN A 125 20.25 -3.51 -13.79
CA GLN A 125 20.50 -3.51 -15.23
C GLN A 125 19.77 -4.65 -15.94
N GLU A 126 19.75 -5.85 -15.34
CA GLU A 126 19.01 -6.99 -15.88
C GLU A 126 17.48 -6.70 -15.95
N TRP A 127 16.92 -5.99 -14.95
CA TRP A 127 15.51 -5.56 -14.99
C TRP A 127 15.26 -4.47 -16.04
N GLU A 128 16.16 -3.51 -16.20
CA GLU A 128 16.04 -2.47 -17.21
C GLU A 128 16.06 -3.03 -18.64
N ASP A 129 16.67 -4.20 -18.84
CA ASP A 129 16.61 -4.95 -20.11
C ASP A 129 15.25 -5.62 -20.36
N VAL A 130 14.45 -5.83 -19.30
CA VAL A 130 13.14 -6.51 -19.38
C VAL A 130 11.99 -5.53 -19.35
N ALA A 131 12.05 -4.51 -18.52
CA ALA A 131 10.95 -3.54 -18.34
C ALA A 131 11.48 -2.13 -18.07
N THR A 132 10.74 -1.14 -18.56
CA THR A 132 10.91 0.27 -18.21
C THR A 132 9.91 0.66 -17.15
N CYS A 133 10.37 1.14 -15.98
CA CYS A 133 9.52 1.43 -14.84
C CYS A 133 9.70 2.88 -14.35
N TYR A 134 8.59 3.47 -13.88
CA TYR A 134 8.59 4.70 -13.09
C TYR A 134 8.41 4.36 -11.62
N VAL A 135 9.31 4.84 -10.77
CA VAL A 135 9.23 4.62 -9.32
C VAL A 135 8.51 5.80 -8.66
N LYS A 136 7.51 5.48 -7.87
CA LYS A 136 6.72 6.45 -7.12
C LYS A 136 6.62 6.01 -5.66
N ALA A 137 6.57 6.99 -4.75
CA ALA A 137 6.36 6.69 -3.33
C ALA A 137 4.97 7.16 -2.89
N ALA A 138 4.35 6.35 -2.04
CA ALA A 138 3.06 6.63 -1.45
C ALA A 138 3.00 6.09 0.00
N SER A 139 1.96 6.48 0.71
CA SER A 139 1.57 5.84 1.97
C SER A 139 0.27 5.09 1.81
N GLY A 140 0.19 3.89 2.37
CA GLY A 140 -1.04 3.14 2.55
C GLY A 140 -1.55 3.29 3.98
N ASN A 141 -2.86 3.33 4.15
CA ASN A 141 -3.51 3.28 5.45
C ASN A 141 -4.80 2.47 5.36
N PHE A 142 -4.86 1.35 6.08
CA PHE A 142 -6.08 0.54 6.12
C PHE A 142 -7.18 1.28 6.88
N LEU A 143 -8.35 1.28 6.29
CA LEU A 143 -9.60 1.73 6.90
C LEU A 143 -10.41 0.54 7.41
N TYR A 144 -10.31 -0.60 6.70
CA TYR A 144 -10.85 -1.90 7.08
C TYR A 144 -9.90 -3.01 6.63
N ALA A 145 -9.70 -4.03 7.47
CA ALA A 145 -8.85 -5.18 7.15
C ALA A 145 -9.36 -6.46 7.82
N ASN A 146 -9.70 -7.45 7.00
CA ASN A 146 -9.79 -8.83 7.45
C ASN A 146 -8.39 -9.46 7.37
N GLU A 147 -7.62 -9.32 8.46
CA GLU A 147 -6.21 -9.73 8.51
C GLU A 147 -6.01 -11.22 8.20
N GLU A 148 -6.93 -12.07 8.67
CA GLU A 148 -6.86 -13.51 8.40
C GLU A 148 -6.95 -13.80 6.89
N ALA A 149 -7.90 -13.19 6.21
CA ALA A 149 -8.08 -13.36 4.77
C ALA A 149 -6.90 -12.74 3.98
N LEU A 150 -6.47 -11.53 4.35
CA LEU A 150 -5.35 -10.83 3.71
C LEU A 150 -4.02 -11.60 3.85
N ASN A 151 -3.82 -12.34 4.93
CA ASN A 151 -2.63 -13.16 5.15
C ASN A 151 -2.66 -14.50 4.41
N LYS A 152 -3.85 -15.05 4.15
CA LYS A 152 -4.01 -16.38 3.53
C LYS A 152 -4.14 -16.35 2.03
N ILE A 153 -4.62 -15.24 1.46
CA ILE A 153 -4.98 -15.15 0.04
C ILE A 153 -3.90 -14.35 -0.69
N ASP A 154 -3.11 -15.05 -1.51
CA ASP A 154 -2.05 -14.42 -2.29
C ASP A 154 -2.53 -13.90 -3.64
N LEU A 155 -3.48 -14.58 -4.29
CA LEU A 155 -4.12 -14.11 -5.53
C LEU A 155 -5.48 -13.50 -5.20
N ARG A 156 -5.65 -12.21 -5.49
CA ARG A 156 -6.83 -11.44 -5.13
C ARG A 156 -7.10 -10.31 -6.14
N TYR A 157 -8.15 -9.52 -5.93
CA TYR A 157 -8.54 -8.45 -6.85
C TYR A 157 -8.66 -7.14 -6.09
N VAL A 158 -8.13 -6.07 -6.69
CA VAL A 158 -8.09 -4.74 -6.09
C VAL A 158 -8.76 -3.74 -7.00
N GLU A 159 -9.82 -3.13 -6.50
CA GLU A 159 -10.51 -2.03 -7.17
C GLU A 159 -9.88 -0.70 -6.77
N TRP A 160 -9.43 0.06 -7.75
CA TRP A 160 -8.85 1.39 -7.59
C TRP A 160 -9.83 2.48 -7.97
N ASN A 161 -10.02 3.45 -7.08
CA ASN A 161 -10.77 4.68 -7.35
C ASN A 161 -9.90 5.88 -6.98
N TRP A 162 -9.49 6.67 -7.97
CA TRP A 162 -8.75 7.90 -7.75
C TRP A 162 -9.71 9.04 -7.43
N CYS A 163 -9.47 9.74 -6.31
CA CYS A 163 -10.38 10.71 -5.74
C CYS A 163 -9.71 12.04 -5.44
N ASN A 164 -10.46 13.12 -5.62
CA ASN A 164 -10.13 14.46 -5.15
C ASN A 164 -11.12 14.89 -4.08
N ILE A 165 -10.64 15.46 -2.98
CA ILE A 165 -11.51 16.05 -1.95
C ILE A 165 -12.32 17.18 -2.60
N ARG A 166 -13.61 17.23 -2.28
CA ARG A 166 -14.51 18.28 -2.79
C ARG A 166 -14.07 19.66 -2.30
N GLU A 167 -14.22 20.65 -3.18
CA GLU A 167 -13.97 22.05 -2.82
C GLU A 167 -14.80 22.45 -1.58
N GLY A 168 -14.16 23.12 -0.65
CA GLY A 168 -14.77 23.53 0.61
C GLY A 168 -14.86 22.43 1.69
N ARG A 169 -14.47 21.18 1.39
CA ARG A 169 -14.35 20.10 2.38
C ARG A 169 -12.92 20.02 2.92
N LYS A 170 -12.81 19.59 4.17
CA LYS A 170 -11.52 19.35 4.82
C LYS A 170 -11.22 17.86 4.91
N ALA A 171 -9.94 17.52 5.01
CA ALA A 171 -9.51 16.14 5.19
C ALA A 171 -10.13 15.50 6.43
N GLU A 172 -10.33 16.28 7.51
CA GLU A 172 -10.93 15.80 8.77
C GLU A 172 -12.40 15.36 8.57
N ASP A 173 -13.16 16.03 7.69
CA ASP A 173 -14.54 15.66 7.39
C ASP A 173 -14.57 14.33 6.62
N LEU A 174 -13.66 14.18 5.65
CA LEU A 174 -13.48 12.94 4.92
C LEU A 174 -13.07 11.78 5.82
N MET A 175 -12.13 11.98 6.75
CA MET A 175 -11.69 10.96 7.69
C MET A 175 -12.83 10.47 8.60
N LYS A 176 -13.73 11.37 9.03
CA LYS A 176 -14.91 11.00 9.83
C LYS A 176 -15.86 10.11 9.02
N GLU A 177 -16.10 10.46 7.76
CA GLU A 177 -16.93 9.66 6.88
C GLU A 177 -16.30 8.29 6.57
N HIS A 178 -14.99 8.24 6.33
CA HIS A 178 -14.27 6.98 6.18
C HIS A 178 -14.39 6.10 7.42
N SER A 179 -14.29 6.67 8.61
CA SER A 179 -14.45 5.93 9.86
C SER A 179 -15.88 5.39 10.01
N ARG A 180 -16.90 6.14 9.60
CA ARG A 180 -18.29 5.68 9.59
C ARG A 180 -18.48 4.50 8.64
N ILE A 181 -17.98 4.60 7.41
CA ILE A 181 -18.08 3.54 6.40
C ILE A 181 -17.31 2.29 6.86
N ALA A 182 -16.11 2.44 7.44
CA ALA A 182 -15.32 1.33 7.97
C ALA A 182 -16.08 0.57 9.07
N ASN A 183 -16.71 1.27 10.02
CA ASN A 183 -17.54 0.67 11.07
C ASN A 183 -18.74 -0.11 10.50
N ASP A 184 -19.30 0.32 9.38
CA ASP A 184 -20.37 -0.40 8.71
C ASP A 184 -19.86 -1.63 7.96
N MET A 185 -18.64 -1.55 7.36
CA MET A 185 -17.96 -2.69 6.75
C MET A 185 -17.59 -3.78 7.76
N GLU A 186 -17.18 -3.42 8.98
CA GLU A 186 -16.89 -4.41 10.03
C GLU A 186 -18.13 -5.28 10.34
N LYS A 187 -19.33 -4.71 10.28
CA LYS A 187 -20.59 -5.43 10.53
C LYS A 187 -21.06 -6.23 9.31
N ASN A 188 -20.78 -5.71 8.13
CA ASN A 188 -21.22 -6.30 6.87
C ASN A 188 -20.23 -6.02 5.72
N PRO A 189 -19.17 -6.80 5.59
CA PRO A 189 -18.10 -6.56 4.62
C PRO A 189 -18.49 -6.81 3.16
N ASN A 190 -19.61 -7.46 2.88
CA ASN A 190 -20.10 -7.71 1.51
C ASN A 190 -19.07 -8.34 0.57
N GLY A 191 -18.23 -9.23 1.08
CA GLY A 191 -17.16 -9.88 0.32
C GLY A 191 -15.85 -9.09 0.23
N ILE A 192 -15.79 -7.89 0.81
CA ILE A 192 -14.55 -7.10 0.90
C ILE A 192 -13.68 -7.68 2.01
N ILE A 193 -12.37 -7.85 1.72
CA ILE A 193 -11.38 -8.31 2.71
C ILE A 193 -10.41 -7.21 3.13
N GLY A 194 -10.39 -6.11 2.41
CA GLY A 194 -9.59 -4.92 2.76
C GLY A 194 -10.08 -3.67 2.08
N TRP A 195 -9.96 -2.55 2.79
CA TRP A 195 -10.17 -1.21 2.24
C TRP A 195 -9.11 -0.29 2.80
N LEU A 196 -8.35 0.35 1.92
CA LEU A 196 -7.29 1.28 2.32
C LEU A 196 -7.30 2.55 1.46
N THR A 197 -6.72 3.60 2.00
CA THR A 197 -6.34 4.79 1.24
C THR A 197 -4.91 4.68 0.76
N PHE A 198 -4.67 5.09 -0.48
CA PHE A 198 -3.35 5.26 -1.08
C PHE A 198 -3.10 6.75 -1.28
N LEU A 199 -2.06 7.27 -0.64
CA LEU A 199 -1.71 8.69 -0.61
C LEU A 199 -0.40 8.90 -1.40
N PRO A 200 -0.44 9.45 -2.61
CA PRO A 200 0.77 9.79 -3.36
C PRO A 200 1.64 10.79 -2.61
N GLN A 201 2.97 10.57 -2.60
CA GLN A 201 3.92 11.42 -1.89
C GLN A 201 5.04 11.94 -2.79
N LEU A 202 5.76 11.03 -3.47
CA LEU A 202 6.89 11.37 -4.32
C LEU A 202 6.74 10.75 -5.71
N GLY A 203 7.39 11.33 -6.72
CA GLY A 203 7.40 10.80 -8.09
C GLY A 203 6.83 11.76 -9.14
N GLY A 204 6.64 13.01 -8.78
CA GLY A 204 6.20 14.08 -9.69
C GLY A 204 4.75 13.94 -10.18
N ALA A 205 4.34 14.84 -11.07
CA ALA A 205 3.01 15.03 -11.65
C ALA A 205 1.91 15.46 -10.66
N SER A 206 0.81 16.00 -11.18
CA SER A 206 -0.41 16.27 -10.41
C SER A 206 -1.20 14.98 -10.28
N TYR A 207 -1.31 14.48 -9.06
CA TYR A 207 -2.16 13.34 -8.76
C TYR A 207 -3.49 13.81 -8.16
N PRO A 208 -4.54 13.00 -8.30
CA PRO A 208 -5.66 13.05 -7.37
C PRO A 208 -5.16 13.03 -5.92
N THR A 209 -5.97 13.57 -4.99
CA THR A 209 -5.56 13.71 -3.58
C THR A 209 -5.22 12.36 -2.94
N PHE A 210 -5.97 11.30 -3.31
CA PHE A 210 -5.80 9.95 -2.81
C PHE A 210 -6.44 8.93 -3.76
N ALA A 211 -6.22 7.64 -3.50
CA ALA A 211 -7.04 6.60 -4.07
C ALA A 211 -7.66 5.73 -2.97
N HIS A 212 -8.85 5.21 -3.22
CA HIS A 212 -9.38 4.06 -2.52
C HIS A 212 -8.91 2.79 -3.20
N LEU A 213 -8.43 1.84 -2.40
CA LEU A 213 -8.16 0.47 -2.82
C LEU A 213 -9.10 -0.45 -2.05
N VAL A 214 -9.97 -1.15 -2.77
CA VAL A 214 -10.89 -2.13 -2.19
C VAL A 214 -10.45 -3.51 -2.63
N ILE A 215 -10.16 -4.39 -1.66
CA ILE A 215 -9.59 -5.71 -1.89
C ILE A 215 -10.65 -6.78 -1.75
N TYR A 216 -10.73 -7.66 -2.74
CA TYR A 216 -11.65 -8.80 -2.80
C TYR A 216 -10.89 -10.11 -2.95
N PRO A 217 -11.35 -11.22 -2.36
CA PRO A 217 -10.68 -12.52 -2.46
C PRO A 217 -10.77 -13.13 -3.85
N ASP A 218 -11.82 -12.78 -4.62
CA ASP A 218 -12.13 -13.34 -5.93
C ASP A 218 -13.07 -12.43 -6.75
N VAL A 219 -13.23 -12.74 -8.03
CA VAL A 219 -14.10 -11.99 -8.96
C VAL A 219 -15.58 -12.14 -8.60
N GLU A 220 -16.00 -13.27 -8.02
CA GLU A 220 -17.38 -13.47 -7.58
C GLU A 220 -17.74 -12.43 -6.50
N SER A 221 -16.86 -12.21 -5.54
CA SER A 221 -17.02 -11.21 -4.47
C SER A 221 -17.10 -9.79 -5.04
N VAL A 222 -16.28 -9.47 -6.04
CA VAL A 222 -16.36 -8.19 -6.78
C VAL A 222 -17.76 -8.01 -7.37
N LEU A 223 -18.23 -9.00 -8.13
CA LEU A 223 -19.51 -8.90 -8.83
C LEU A 223 -20.72 -8.93 -7.88
N LYS A 224 -20.62 -9.63 -6.75
CA LYS A 224 -21.62 -9.54 -5.66
C LYS A 224 -21.71 -8.12 -5.10
N ASN A 225 -20.58 -7.47 -4.87
CA ASN A 225 -20.55 -6.08 -4.41
C ASN A 225 -21.16 -5.13 -5.44
N LYS A 226 -20.83 -5.31 -6.74
CA LYS A 226 -21.44 -4.54 -7.83
C LYS A 226 -22.96 -4.76 -7.96
N LYS A 227 -23.44 -5.95 -7.65
CA LYS A 227 -24.89 -6.21 -7.58
C LYS A 227 -25.56 -5.38 -6.47
N ILE A 228 -24.97 -5.33 -5.27
CA ILE A 228 -25.47 -4.52 -4.17
C ILE A 228 -25.52 -3.03 -4.58
N GLU A 229 -24.44 -2.56 -5.24
CA GLU A 229 -24.40 -1.21 -5.79
C GLU A 229 -25.57 -0.96 -6.77
N ALA A 230 -25.80 -1.87 -7.71
CA ALA A 230 -26.88 -1.79 -8.70
C ALA A 230 -28.30 -1.85 -8.07
N GLU A 231 -28.49 -2.60 -6.98
CA GLU A 231 -29.75 -2.76 -6.27
C GLU A 231 -30.09 -1.60 -5.31
N GLY A 232 -29.28 -0.55 -5.27
CA GLY A 232 -29.56 0.67 -4.50
C GLY A 232 -28.38 1.29 -3.79
N GLY A 233 -27.27 0.57 -3.62
CA GLY A 233 -26.04 1.07 -3.00
C GLY A 233 -25.38 2.22 -3.77
N TRP A 234 -25.73 2.40 -5.07
CA TRP A 234 -25.31 3.56 -5.85
C TRP A 234 -25.70 4.90 -5.23
N LYS A 235 -26.72 4.94 -4.35
CA LYS A 235 -27.15 6.16 -3.64
C LYS A 235 -26.08 6.59 -2.65
N ASP A 236 -25.57 5.67 -1.85
CA ASP A 236 -24.54 5.95 -0.85
C ASP A 236 -23.25 6.42 -1.53
N ARG A 237 -22.89 5.78 -2.64
CA ARG A 237 -21.76 6.21 -3.47
C ARG A 237 -21.96 7.63 -4.03
N ARG A 238 -23.13 7.90 -4.60
CA ARG A 238 -23.47 9.23 -5.11
C ARG A 238 -23.39 10.29 -4.01
N ASP A 239 -23.94 9.98 -2.82
CA ASP A 239 -23.98 10.91 -1.69
C ASP A 239 -22.54 11.18 -1.20
N TYR A 240 -21.70 10.13 -1.10
CA TYR A 240 -20.27 10.27 -0.82
C TYR A 240 -19.58 11.13 -1.88
N GLU A 241 -19.78 10.85 -3.16
CA GLU A 241 -19.16 11.59 -4.25
C GLU A 241 -19.67 13.04 -4.33
N THR A 242 -20.91 13.29 -3.96
CA THR A 242 -21.49 14.65 -3.93
C THR A 242 -20.95 15.47 -2.77
N GLU A 243 -20.77 14.83 -1.60
CA GLU A 243 -20.49 15.57 -0.37
C GLU A 243 -18.99 15.63 -0.02
N PHE A 244 -18.22 14.56 -0.25
CA PHE A 244 -16.88 14.42 0.32
C PHE A 244 -15.77 14.41 -0.73
N ALA A 245 -15.85 13.56 -1.74
CA ALA A 245 -14.78 13.40 -2.72
C ALA A 245 -15.30 13.02 -4.10
N GLN A 246 -14.76 13.63 -5.13
CA GLN A 246 -15.03 13.24 -6.50
C GLN A 246 -14.04 12.16 -6.93
N CYS A 247 -14.57 10.99 -7.29
CA CYS A 247 -13.77 9.85 -7.71
C CYS A 247 -13.93 9.57 -9.21
N ASN A 248 -12.86 9.09 -9.83
CA ASN A 248 -12.91 8.55 -11.19
C ASN A 248 -13.51 7.14 -11.17
N GLY A 249 -14.05 6.70 -12.31
CA GLY A 249 -14.58 5.34 -12.42
C GLY A 249 -13.54 4.28 -12.01
N PRO A 250 -13.99 3.19 -11.37
CA PRO A 250 -13.09 2.18 -10.85
C PRO A 250 -12.41 1.39 -11.95
N LEU A 251 -11.15 1.07 -11.74
CA LEU A 251 -10.44 0.03 -12.46
C LEU A 251 -10.21 -1.17 -11.52
N LEU A 252 -10.20 -2.38 -12.06
CA LEU A 252 -9.93 -3.59 -11.30
C LEU A 252 -8.58 -4.18 -11.74
N MET A 253 -7.73 -4.44 -10.75
CA MET A 253 -6.45 -5.11 -10.93
C MET A 253 -6.52 -6.52 -10.35
N GLN A 254 -5.93 -7.49 -11.04
CA GLN A 254 -5.56 -8.75 -10.43
C GLN A 254 -4.28 -8.54 -9.65
N GLU A 255 -4.27 -8.88 -8.37
CA GLU A 255 -3.14 -8.72 -7.47
C GLU A 255 -2.59 -10.07 -7.03
N GLU A 256 -1.27 -10.21 -7.06
CA GLU A 256 -0.55 -11.37 -6.55
C GLU A 256 0.52 -10.95 -5.55
N ILE A 257 0.54 -11.60 -4.38
CA ILE A 257 1.61 -11.44 -3.40
C ILE A 257 2.75 -12.37 -3.77
N LEU A 258 3.79 -11.83 -4.35
CA LEU A 258 4.92 -12.61 -4.84
C LEU A 258 5.92 -12.99 -3.75
N TYR A 259 6.03 -12.19 -2.71
CA TYR A 259 6.96 -12.43 -1.62
C TYR A 259 6.47 -11.80 -0.31
N ARG A 260 6.54 -12.60 0.77
CA ARG A 260 6.39 -12.12 2.14
C ARG A 260 7.70 -12.42 2.90
N PRO A 261 8.32 -11.44 3.55
CA PRO A 261 9.45 -11.73 4.46
C PRO A 261 8.93 -12.56 5.63
N GLN A 262 9.78 -13.47 6.09
CA GLN A 262 9.50 -14.35 7.24
C GLN A 262 9.79 -13.65 8.56
#